data_0920a3c5461076c878f99939b65c0453
#
_entry.id   0920a3c5461076c878f99939b65c0453
#
_cell.length_a   1.000
_cell.length_b   1.000
_cell.length_c   1.000
_cell.angle_alpha   90.00
_cell.angle_beta   90.00
_cell.angle_gamma   90.00
#
_symmetry.space_group_name_H-M   'P 1'
#
loop_
_entity.id
_entity.type
_entity.pdbx_description
1 polymer ?
#
loop_
_entity_poly.entity_id
_entity_poly.type
_entity_poly.pdbx_seq_one_letter_code
_entity_poly.pdbx_strand_id
1 'polypeptide(L)'
;REAIATEQDYVDGLFSRLDDEVAAANERLNEVQADVDPSTPDADALVRRETEYHGLQAKLDRLNVAQMGLVFGRIDIDAPGDNPTSEGLDRRYIGRMGLDAREDDYRTLLLDWRAPMARPFYLATTAQPEGVHTRRQIRTKGRTVTGIHDEVLSGPGVREEETGVASESALYHAMQRARTGHMAS
;
A
#
# COMPACT_ATOMS: atom_id res chain seq x y z
N ARG A 1 10.05 -5.46 -19.23
CA ARG A 1 11.27 -4.90 -18.62
C ARG A 1 11.09 -3.44 -18.22
N GLU A 2 10.59 -2.59 -19.14
CA GLU A 2 10.30 -1.19 -18.82
C GLU A 2 9.24 -1.06 -17.73
N ALA A 3 8.22 -1.91 -17.77
CA ALA A 3 7.15 -1.88 -16.78
C ALA A 3 7.69 -2.25 -15.39
N ILE A 4 8.59 -3.23 -15.30
CA ILE A 4 9.22 -3.59 -14.03
C ILE A 4 10.09 -2.42 -13.54
N ALA A 5 10.85 -1.79 -14.41
CA ALA A 5 11.68 -0.63 -14.05
C ALA A 5 10.82 0.54 -13.55
N THR A 6 9.70 0.80 -14.21
CA THR A 6 8.76 1.86 -13.79
C THR A 6 8.21 1.58 -12.40
N GLU A 7 7.80 0.33 -12.14
CA GLU A 7 7.30 -0.05 -10.82
C GLU A 7 8.40 -0.02 -9.76
N GLN A 8 9.62 -0.42 -10.14
CA GLN A 8 10.75 -0.37 -9.22
C GLN A 8 11.07 1.08 -8.81
N ASP A 9 11.01 2.02 -9.74
CA ASP A 9 11.24 3.44 -9.43
C ASP A 9 10.18 3.96 -8.44
N TYR A 10 8.92 3.59 -8.64
CA TYR A 10 7.86 3.99 -7.74
C TYR A 10 8.04 3.37 -6.34
N VAL A 11 8.35 2.09 -6.29
CA VAL A 11 8.60 1.35 -5.04
C VAL A 11 9.81 1.95 -4.30
N ASP A 12 10.87 2.29 -5.01
CA ASP A 12 12.05 2.93 -4.42
C ASP A 12 11.69 4.26 -3.77
N GLY A 13 10.83 5.05 -4.41
CA GLY A 13 10.33 6.30 -3.84
C GLY A 13 9.53 6.08 -2.56
N LEU A 14 8.70 5.05 -2.53
CA LEU A 14 7.93 4.72 -1.33
C LEU A 14 8.85 4.27 -0.19
N PHE A 15 9.84 3.44 -0.46
CA PHE A 15 10.79 3.01 0.56
C PHE A 15 11.68 4.15 1.05
N SER A 16 12.00 5.10 0.18
CA SER A 16 12.71 6.32 0.61
C SER A 16 11.90 7.07 1.67
N ARG A 17 10.58 7.21 1.47
CA ARG A 17 9.70 7.82 2.47
C ARG A 17 9.64 7.02 3.75
N LEU A 18 9.56 5.70 3.63
CA LEU A 18 9.58 4.81 4.79
C LEU A 18 10.86 4.98 5.60
N ASP A 19 11.99 5.05 4.92
CA ASP A 19 13.30 5.24 5.56
C ASP A 19 13.34 6.58 6.31
N ASP A 20 12.79 7.63 5.72
CA ASP A 20 12.70 8.95 6.36
C ASP A 20 11.81 8.88 7.61
N GLU A 21 10.69 8.18 7.54
CA GLU A 21 9.79 8.02 8.68
C GLU A 21 10.43 7.18 9.80
N VAL A 22 11.18 6.14 9.43
CA VAL A 22 11.92 5.31 10.40
C VAL A 22 12.98 6.17 11.08
N ALA A 23 13.74 6.95 10.32
CA ALA A 23 14.77 7.83 10.87
C ALA A 23 14.17 8.88 11.82
N ALA A 24 13.05 9.50 11.41
CA ALA A 24 12.37 10.49 12.24
C ALA A 24 11.82 9.87 13.53
N ALA A 25 11.24 8.67 13.45
CA ALA A 25 10.72 7.98 14.61
C ALA A 25 11.83 7.59 15.57
N ASN A 26 12.97 7.11 15.08
CA ASN A 26 14.13 6.76 15.89
C ASN A 26 14.73 8.01 16.57
N GLU A 27 14.83 9.12 15.85
CA GLU A 27 15.30 10.38 16.41
C GLU A 27 14.38 10.86 17.53
N ARG A 28 13.06 10.82 17.30
CA ARG A 28 12.09 11.21 18.33
C ARG A 28 12.14 10.27 19.53
N LEU A 29 12.32 8.97 19.28
CA LEU A 29 12.46 7.98 20.36
C LEU A 29 13.67 8.29 21.23
N ASN A 30 14.80 8.65 20.64
CA ASN A 30 16.00 9.05 21.37
C ASN A 30 15.76 10.31 22.19
N GLU A 31 15.05 11.29 21.66
CA GLU A 31 14.68 12.51 22.37
C GLU A 31 13.80 12.21 23.57
N VAL A 32 12.80 11.34 23.40
CA VAL A 32 11.88 10.94 24.46
C VAL A 32 12.64 10.22 25.58
N GLN A 33 13.60 9.36 25.24
CA GLN A 33 14.43 8.67 26.22
C GLN A 33 15.39 9.59 26.94
N ALA A 34 15.93 10.59 26.24
CA ALA A 34 16.87 11.54 26.80
C ALA A 34 16.21 12.61 27.67
N ASP A 35 14.92 12.86 27.45
CA ASP A 35 14.17 13.91 28.15
C ASP A 35 13.67 13.41 29.51
N VAL A 36 14.62 12.91 30.32
CA VAL A 36 14.35 12.49 31.70
C VAL A 36 15.02 13.48 32.63
N ASP A 37 14.21 14.27 33.35
CA ASP A 37 14.71 15.12 34.42
C ASP A 37 14.47 14.42 35.77
N PRO A 38 15.49 13.81 36.36
CA PRO A 38 15.32 13.10 37.62
C PRO A 38 15.06 14.04 38.81
N SER A 39 15.27 15.34 38.66
CA SER A 39 15.10 16.30 39.71
C SER A 39 13.66 16.79 39.90
N THR A 40 12.80 16.60 38.92
CA THR A 40 11.39 17.02 38.99
C THR A 40 10.47 15.90 38.49
N PRO A 41 10.18 14.90 39.36
CA PRO A 41 9.28 13.84 38.98
C PRO A 41 7.85 14.37 38.85
N ASP A 42 7.36 14.42 37.60
CA ASP A 42 5.99 14.75 37.29
C ASP A 42 5.34 13.48 36.75
N ALA A 43 4.38 12.93 37.48
CA ALA A 43 3.72 11.68 37.09
C ALA A 43 3.01 11.80 35.74
N ASP A 44 2.37 12.93 35.45
CA ASP A 44 1.68 13.15 34.17
C ASP A 44 2.67 13.22 33.03
N ALA A 45 3.81 13.85 33.22
CA ALA A 45 4.86 13.91 32.20
C ALA A 45 5.45 12.53 31.93
N LEU A 46 5.63 11.70 32.96
CA LEU A 46 6.11 10.32 32.80
C LEU A 46 5.12 9.47 31.98
N VAL A 47 3.82 9.59 32.30
CA VAL A 47 2.78 8.84 31.56
C VAL A 47 2.74 9.26 30.10
N ARG A 48 2.80 10.57 29.82
CA ARG A 48 2.83 11.07 28.44
C ARG A 48 4.05 10.55 27.69
N ARG A 49 5.20 10.54 28.33
CA ARG A 49 6.44 10.05 27.72
C ARG A 49 6.37 8.56 27.43
N GLU A 50 5.86 7.76 28.36
CA GLU A 50 5.69 6.32 28.14
C GLU A 50 4.70 6.05 27.00
N THR A 51 3.60 6.79 26.95
CA THR A 51 2.61 6.65 25.88
C THR A 51 3.24 6.98 24.51
N GLU A 52 4.02 8.06 24.44
CA GLU A 52 4.73 8.43 23.20
C GLU A 52 5.76 7.37 22.82
N TYR A 53 6.52 6.87 23.80
CA TYR A 53 7.52 5.83 23.57
C TYR A 53 6.88 4.57 22.97
N HIS A 54 5.81 4.07 23.57
CA HIS A 54 5.12 2.88 23.08
C HIS A 54 4.48 3.11 21.71
N GLY A 55 3.95 4.30 21.46
CA GLY A 55 3.41 4.67 20.16
C GLY A 55 4.48 4.67 19.08
N LEU A 56 5.65 5.20 19.37
CA LEU A 56 6.78 5.21 18.44
C LEU A 56 7.30 3.80 18.16
N GLN A 57 7.39 2.95 19.19
CA GLN A 57 7.79 1.56 19.03
C GLN A 57 6.80 0.81 18.14
N ALA A 58 5.51 0.98 18.37
CA ALA A 58 4.47 0.35 17.54
C ALA A 58 4.56 0.83 16.09
N LYS A 59 4.82 2.11 15.88
CA LYS A 59 5.01 2.67 14.53
C LYS A 59 6.22 2.05 13.85
N LEU A 60 7.35 1.95 14.55
CA LEU A 60 8.57 1.33 14.01
C LEU A 60 8.34 -0.13 13.65
N ASP A 61 7.62 -0.88 14.47
CA ASP A 61 7.30 -2.27 14.19
C ASP A 61 6.49 -2.40 12.91
N ARG A 62 5.48 -1.53 12.70
CA ARG A 62 4.68 -1.52 11.46
C ARG A 62 5.54 -1.19 10.24
N LEU A 63 6.42 -0.20 10.36
CA LEU A 63 7.30 0.21 9.26
C LEU A 63 8.30 -0.91 8.91
N ASN A 64 8.81 -1.61 9.92
CA ASN A 64 9.73 -2.73 9.70
C ASN A 64 9.06 -3.92 9.02
N VAL A 65 7.83 -4.25 9.41
CA VAL A 65 7.07 -5.31 8.75
C VAL A 65 6.80 -4.97 7.28
N ALA A 66 6.48 -3.71 6.99
CA ALA A 66 6.23 -3.24 5.63
C ALA A 66 7.44 -3.42 4.71
N GLN A 67 8.66 -3.40 5.26
CA GLN A 67 9.87 -3.62 4.45
C GLN A 67 9.99 -5.02 3.86
N MET A 68 9.22 -5.96 4.36
CA MET A 68 9.23 -7.33 3.83
C MET A 68 8.44 -7.47 2.52
N GLY A 69 7.62 -6.50 2.19
CA GLY A 69 6.84 -6.45 0.95
C GLY A 69 5.77 -5.39 1.08
N LEU A 70 6.05 -4.20 0.58
CA LEU A 70 5.18 -3.05 0.79
C LEU A 70 4.03 -2.99 -0.21
N VAL A 71 4.33 -3.11 -1.50
CA VAL A 71 3.40 -2.94 -2.61
C VAL A 71 3.14 -4.28 -3.26
N PHE A 72 1.87 -4.60 -3.56
CA PHE A 72 1.55 -5.83 -4.27
C PHE A 72 0.55 -5.64 -5.41
N GLY A 73 0.01 -4.44 -5.58
CA GLY A 73 -0.97 -4.22 -6.63
C GLY A 73 -1.02 -2.79 -7.13
N ARG A 74 -1.60 -2.64 -8.30
CA ARG A 74 -1.89 -1.35 -8.92
C ARG A 74 -3.14 -1.48 -9.77
N ILE A 75 -4.00 -0.49 -9.73
CA ILE A 75 -5.12 -0.36 -10.67
C ILE A 75 -5.08 1.01 -11.32
N ASP A 76 -5.45 1.04 -12.59
CA ASP A 76 -5.78 2.26 -13.30
C ASP A 76 -7.30 2.27 -13.46
N ILE A 77 -7.97 3.22 -12.85
CA ILE A 77 -9.42 3.23 -12.69
C ILE A 77 -10.03 4.53 -13.21
N ASP A 78 -11.19 4.44 -13.83
CA ASP A 78 -11.95 5.61 -14.26
C ASP A 78 -12.74 6.16 -13.06
N ALA A 79 -12.05 6.96 -12.27
CA ALA A 79 -12.60 7.60 -11.08
C ALA A 79 -11.73 8.80 -10.73
N PRO A 80 -12.29 9.79 -10.02
CA PRO A 80 -11.46 10.90 -9.53
C PRO A 80 -10.48 10.40 -8.48
N GLY A 81 -9.28 10.97 -8.47
CA GLY A 81 -8.26 10.59 -7.51
C GLY A 81 -7.02 11.46 -7.59
N ASP A 82 -6.02 11.07 -6.80
CA ASP A 82 -4.83 11.88 -6.55
C ASP A 82 -3.71 11.68 -7.58
N ASN A 83 -3.78 10.61 -8.36
CA ASN A 83 -2.71 10.26 -9.30
C ASN A 83 -3.24 10.09 -10.72
N PRO A 84 -3.68 11.19 -11.37
CA PRO A 84 -4.23 11.09 -12.71
C PRO A 84 -3.15 10.66 -13.72
N THR A 85 -3.56 9.80 -14.66
CA THR A 85 -2.71 9.40 -15.77
C THR A 85 -2.97 10.29 -16.97
N SER A 86 -2.11 10.22 -17.99
CA SER A 86 -2.31 10.93 -19.25
C SER A 86 -3.59 10.52 -19.98
N GLU A 87 -4.12 9.35 -19.66
CA GLU A 87 -5.36 8.81 -20.26
C GLU A 87 -6.62 9.19 -19.48
N GLY A 88 -6.48 9.98 -18.41
CA GLY A 88 -7.61 10.42 -17.59
C GLY A 88 -8.05 9.41 -16.53
N LEU A 89 -7.25 8.38 -16.30
CA LEU A 89 -7.51 7.39 -15.26
C LEU A 89 -6.80 7.78 -13.96
N ASP A 90 -7.26 7.25 -12.84
CA ASP A 90 -6.55 7.39 -11.57
C ASP A 90 -5.69 6.14 -11.33
N ARG A 91 -4.42 6.34 -11.04
CA ARG A 91 -3.49 5.24 -10.77
C ARG A 91 -3.36 5.03 -9.28
N ARG A 92 -3.83 3.89 -8.79
CA ARG A 92 -3.83 3.55 -7.37
C ARG A 92 -2.91 2.37 -7.11
N TYR A 93 -1.89 2.62 -6.28
CA TYR A 93 -1.03 1.56 -5.78
C TYR A 93 -1.60 1.01 -4.48
N ILE A 94 -1.52 -0.30 -4.30
CA ILE A 94 -2.15 -1.00 -3.18
C ILE A 94 -1.10 -1.85 -2.49
N GLY A 95 -1.08 -1.78 -1.18
CA GLY A 95 -0.09 -2.47 -0.38
C GLY A 95 -0.53 -2.77 1.04
N ARG A 96 0.45 -3.11 1.84
CA ARG A 96 0.23 -3.56 3.22
C ARG A 96 -0.13 -2.43 4.17
N MET A 97 0.20 -1.20 3.81
CA MET A 97 -0.13 -0.01 4.60
C MET A 97 -0.37 1.17 3.68
N GLY A 98 -0.98 2.23 4.20
CA GLY A 98 -1.18 3.47 3.48
C GLY A 98 -0.01 4.43 3.65
N LEU A 99 0.31 5.18 2.60
CA LEU A 99 1.31 6.25 2.63
C LEU A 99 0.77 7.46 1.89
N ASP A 100 0.97 8.63 2.48
CA ASP A 100 0.54 9.91 1.91
C ASP A 100 1.72 10.86 1.79
N ALA A 101 1.66 11.73 0.78
CA ALA A 101 2.61 12.82 0.63
C ALA A 101 2.11 14.04 1.42
N ARG A 102 2.61 14.22 2.63
CA ARG A 102 2.18 15.35 3.50
C ARG A 102 2.50 16.70 2.88
N GLU A 103 3.63 16.78 2.22
CA GLU A 103 4.11 17.99 1.55
C GLU A 103 3.32 18.35 0.30
N ASP A 104 2.49 17.45 -0.19
CA ASP A 104 1.67 17.61 -1.38
C ASP A 104 0.20 17.38 -1.05
N ASP A 105 -0.28 18.12 -0.07
CA ASP A 105 -1.68 18.12 0.37
C ASP A 105 -2.22 16.72 0.67
N TYR A 106 -1.40 15.90 1.31
CA TYR A 106 -1.72 14.51 1.67
C TYR A 106 -2.13 13.65 0.48
N ARG A 107 -1.54 13.90 -0.68
CA ARG A 107 -1.78 13.07 -1.86
C ARG A 107 -1.48 11.60 -1.53
N THR A 108 -2.42 10.72 -1.85
CA THR A 108 -2.28 9.30 -1.58
C THR A 108 -1.22 8.69 -2.50
N LEU A 109 -0.19 8.10 -1.91
CA LEU A 109 0.88 7.42 -2.63
C LEU A 109 0.68 5.92 -2.65
N LEU A 110 0.13 5.37 -1.58
CA LEU A 110 -0.12 3.94 -1.44
C LEU A 110 -1.39 3.75 -0.61
N LEU A 111 -2.31 2.94 -1.11
CA LEU A 111 -3.53 2.58 -0.39
C LEU A 111 -3.31 1.32 0.43
N ASP A 112 -3.76 1.35 1.67
CA ASP A 112 -3.88 0.14 2.48
C ASP A 112 -4.87 -0.81 1.78
N TRP A 113 -4.52 -2.08 1.68
CA TRP A 113 -5.35 -3.07 0.97
C TRP A 113 -6.76 -3.20 1.54
N ARG A 114 -6.98 -2.79 2.80
CA ARG A 114 -8.29 -2.84 3.47
C ARG A 114 -9.13 -1.60 3.20
N ALA A 115 -8.55 -0.55 2.65
CA ALA A 115 -9.25 0.69 2.38
C ALA A 115 -10.36 0.49 1.32
N PRO A 116 -11.50 1.18 1.46
CA PRO A 116 -12.57 1.09 0.45
C PRO A 116 -12.12 1.41 -0.97
N MET A 117 -11.23 2.37 -1.14
CA MET A 117 -10.70 2.75 -2.46
C MET A 117 -9.83 1.67 -3.09
N ALA A 118 -9.35 0.69 -2.32
CA ALA A 118 -8.58 -0.44 -2.82
C ALA A 118 -9.47 -1.62 -3.27
N ARG A 119 -10.75 -1.61 -2.92
CA ARG A 119 -11.67 -2.72 -3.19
C ARG A 119 -11.76 -3.11 -4.67
N PRO A 120 -11.77 -2.17 -5.63
CA PRO A 120 -11.83 -2.55 -7.04
C PRO A 120 -10.67 -3.46 -7.48
N PHE A 121 -9.53 -3.40 -6.80
CA PHE A 121 -8.42 -4.30 -7.09
C PHE A 121 -8.82 -5.78 -6.93
N TYR A 122 -9.68 -6.07 -5.95
CA TYR A 122 -10.13 -7.44 -5.68
C TYR A 122 -11.40 -7.80 -6.44
N LEU A 123 -12.31 -6.84 -6.61
CA LEU A 123 -13.67 -7.10 -7.06
C LEU A 123 -13.84 -6.98 -8.56
N ALA A 124 -12.99 -6.22 -9.24
CA ALA A 124 -13.11 -5.96 -10.66
C ALA A 124 -12.90 -7.23 -11.49
N THR A 125 -13.79 -7.46 -12.43
CA THR A 125 -13.69 -8.56 -13.41
C THR A 125 -13.99 -8.01 -14.79
N THR A 126 -13.72 -8.77 -15.85
CA THR A 126 -14.08 -8.36 -17.21
C THR A 126 -15.59 -8.21 -17.38
N ALA A 127 -16.38 -9.00 -16.64
CA ALA A 127 -17.84 -8.89 -16.67
C ALA A 127 -18.33 -7.66 -15.90
N GLN A 128 -17.65 -7.30 -14.79
CA GLN A 128 -17.97 -6.13 -14.00
C GLN A 128 -16.66 -5.40 -13.62
N PRO A 129 -16.14 -4.56 -14.52
CA PRO A 129 -14.84 -3.93 -14.31
C PRO A 129 -14.77 -2.94 -13.16
N GLU A 130 -15.89 -2.48 -12.61
CA GLU A 130 -15.94 -1.51 -11.51
C GLU A 130 -15.17 -0.22 -11.82
N GLY A 131 -15.12 0.15 -13.10
CA GLY A 131 -14.34 1.31 -13.56
C GLY A 131 -12.85 1.02 -13.76
N VAL A 132 -12.38 -0.17 -13.43
CA VAL A 132 -10.96 -0.54 -13.59
C VAL A 132 -10.65 -0.82 -15.06
N HIS A 133 -9.69 -0.10 -15.60
CA HIS A 133 -9.18 -0.34 -16.94
C HIS A 133 -8.12 -1.45 -16.93
N THR A 134 -7.14 -1.33 -16.03
CA THR A 134 -6.04 -2.28 -15.91
C THR A 134 -5.81 -2.61 -14.45
N ARG A 135 -5.58 -3.89 -14.19
CA ARG A 135 -5.14 -4.36 -12.88
C ARG A 135 -3.77 -5.01 -13.02
N ARG A 136 -2.83 -4.57 -12.21
CA ARG A 136 -1.47 -5.10 -12.19
C ARG A 136 -1.18 -5.73 -10.85
N GLN A 137 -0.79 -7.00 -10.86
CA GLN A 137 -0.21 -7.64 -9.69
C GLN A 137 1.29 -7.40 -9.72
N ILE A 138 1.84 -6.99 -8.60
CA ILE A 138 3.26 -6.68 -8.47
C ILE A 138 3.85 -7.66 -7.47
N ARG A 139 4.80 -8.45 -7.92
CA ARG A 139 5.53 -9.36 -7.05
C ARG A 139 6.82 -8.71 -6.62
N THR A 140 7.11 -8.81 -5.33
CA THR A 140 8.32 -8.23 -4.76
C THR A 140 9.02 -9.23 -3.86
N LYS A 141 10.33 -9.02 -3.71
CA LYS A 141 11.13 -9.70 -2.71
C LYS A 141 11.85 -8.60 -1.93
N GLY A 142 11.39 -8.34 -0.70
CA GLY A 142 11.84 -7.18 0.04
C GLY A 142 11.49 -5.89 -0.70
N ARG A 143 12.50 -5.15 -1.08
CA ARG A 143 12.35 -3.87 -1.82
C ARG A 143 12.44 -4.03 -3.33
N THR A 144 12.71 -5.23 -3.81
CA THR A 144 12.94 -5.48 -5.24
C THR A 144 11.67 -5.98 -5.90
N VAL A 145 11.28 -5.35 -7.00
CA VAL A 145 10.19 -5.83 -7.84
C VAL A 145 10.72 -6.98 -8.70
N THR A 146 10.15 -8.17 -8.51
CA THR A 146 10.60 -9.39 -9.19
C THR A 146 9.74 -9.76 -10.38
N GLY A 147 8.52 -9.27 -10.46
CA GLY A 147 7.64 -9.56 -11.58
C GLY A 147 6.35 -8.77 -11.52
N ILE A 148 5.68 -8.72 -12.66
CA ILE A 148 4.37 -8.10 -12.79
C ILE A 148 3.46 -9.00 -13.62
N HIS A 149 2.15 -8.90 -13.37
CA HIS A 149 1.13 -9.57 -14.17
C HIS A 149 -0.01 -8.59 -14.40
N ASP A 150 -0.28 -8.31 -15.67
CA ASP A 150 -1.29 -7.34 -16.07
C ASP A 150 -2.54 -8.00 -16.60
N GLU A 151 -3.70 -7.43 -16.23
CA GLU A 151 -5.00 -7.80 -16.77
C GLU A 151 -5.68 -6.53 -17.27
N VAL A 152 -6.14 -6.54 -18.51
CA VAL A 152 -6.94 -5.44 -19.07
C VAL A 152 -8.41 -5.81 -18.89
N LEU A 153 -9.14 -5.05 -18.10
CA LEU A 153 -10.52 -5.36 -17.73
C LEU A 153 -11.55 -4.60 -18.54
N SER A 154 -11.18 -3.40 -19.05
CA SER A 154 -12.09 -2.57 -19.82
C SER A 154 -11.32 -1.71 -20.81
N GLY A 155 -12.05 -1.15 -21.79
CA GLY A 155 -11.47 -0.30 -22.81
C GLY A 155 -11.27 -0.99 -24.15
N PRO A 156 -10.70 -0.29 -25.16
CA PRO A 156 -10.47 -0.86 -26.48
C PRO A 156 -9.56 -2.08 -26.41
N GLY A 157 -9.95 -3.16 -27.08
CA GLY A 157 -9.15 -4.38 -27.16
C GLY A 157 -9.45 -5.43 -26.10
N VAL A 158 -10.37 -5.18 -25.19
CA VAL A 158 -10.83 -6.19 -24.24
C VAL A 158 -11.67 -7.21 -25.00
N ARG A 159 -11.23 -8.45 -24.96
CA ARG A 159 -12.00 -9.57 -25.50
C ARG A 159 -12.66 -10.30 -24.35
N GLU A 160 -13.93 -10.63 -24.55
CA GLU A 160 -14.63 -11.52 -23.63
C GLU A 160 -14.14 -12.94 -23.86
N GLU A 161 -12.96 -13.24 -23.36
CA GLU A 161 -12.45 -14.60 -23.42
C GLU A 161 -12.79 -15.31 -22.11
N GLU A 162 -13.34 -16.51 -22.26
CA GLU A 162 -13.73 -17.34 -21.12
C GLU A 162 -12.56 -17.61 -20.18
N THR A 163 -11.37 -17.71 -20.73
CA THR A 163 -10.16 -17.97 -19.95
C THR A 163 -9.80 -16.81 -19.01
N GLY A 164 -10.03 -15.55 -19.44
CA GLY A 164 -9.79 -14.39 -18.61
C GLY A 164 -10.75 -14.33 -17.43
N VAL A 165 -12.02 -14.57 -17.68
CA VAL A 165 -13.06 -14.57 -16.63
C VAL A 165 -12.77 -15.62 -15.57
N ALA A 166 -12.39 -16.83 -15.98
CA ALA A 166 -12.06 -17.89 -15.02
C ALA A 166 -10.85 -17.53 -14.16
N SER A 167 -9.83 -16.91 -14.75
CA SER A 167 -8.63 -16.48 -14.04
C SER A 167 -8.94 -15.40 -13.02
N GLU A 168 -9.75 -14.42 -13.39
CA GLU A 168 -10.15 -13.33 -12.51
C GLU A 168 -10.99 -13.83 -11.33
N SER A 169 -11.91 -14.76 -11.58
CA SER A 169 -12.70 -15.38 -10.52
C SER A 169 -11.82 -16.13 -9.53
N ALA A 170 -10.85 -16.87 -10.04
CA ALA A 170 -9.91 -17.61 -9.20
C ALA A 170 -9.08 -16.66 -8.32
N LEU A 171 -8.62 -15.55 -8.89
CA LEU A 171 -7.87 -14.53 -8.15
C LEU A 171 -8.74 -13.94 -7.02
N TYR A 172 -9.96 -13.55 -7.33
CA TYR A 172 -10.87 -12.99 -6.35
C TYR A 172 -11.12 -13.94 -5.19
N HIS A 173 -11.42 -15.20 -5.49
CA HIS A 173 -11.65 -16.21 -4.46
C HIS A 173 -10.40 -16.49 -3.63
N ALA A 174 -9.23 -16.52 -4.26
CA ALA A 174 -7.97 -16.72 -3.54
C ALA A 174 -7.70 -15.56 -2.57
N MET A 175 -7.94 -14.33 -2.98
CA MET A 175 -7.75 -13.16 -2.13
C MET A 175 -8.77 -13.11 -1.01
N GLN A 176 -10.01 -13.49 -1.26
CA GLN A 176 -11.02 -13.59 -0.21
C GLN A 176 -10.64 -14.61 0.86
N ARG A 177 -10.13 -15.77 0.46
CA ARG A 177 -9.68 -16.78 1.41
C ARG A 177 -8.54 -16.29 2.28
N ALA A 178 -7.58 -15.60 1.67
CA ALA A 178 -6.48 -15.00 2.42
C ALA A 178 -6.95 -13.92 3.40
N ARG A 179 -7.95 -13.13 2.99
CA ARG A 179 -8.50 -12.05 3.80
C ARG A 179 -9.29 -12.55 4.99
N THR A 180 -10.10 -13.60 4.81
CA THR A 180 -11.01 -14.11 5.84
C THR A 180 -10.37 -15.19 6.71
N GLY A 181 -9.13 -15.51 6.46
CA GLY A 181 -8.40 -16.52 7.22
C GLY A 181 -8.72 -17.91 6.75
N HIS A 182 -9.74 -18.57 7.23
CA HIS A 182 -9.98 -19.96 6.93
C HIS A 182 -11.46 -20.29 6.82
N MET A 183 -12.15 -19.47 6.11
CA MET A 183 -13.55 -19.71 5.82
C MET A 183 -13.77 -20.90 4.89
N ALA A 184 -12.74 -21.64 4.62
CA ALA A 184 -12.78 -22.78 3.70
C ALA A 184 -13.02 -24.11 4.41
N SER A 185 -13.92 -24.21 5.24
CA SER A 185 -14.30 -25.52 5.80
C SER A 185 -15.44 -26.14 4.99
#